data_dba0e519b49ecb3bd03bda5b7698deab
#
_entry.id   dba0e519b49ecb3bd03bda5b7698deab
#
_cell.length_a   1.000
_cell.length_b   1.000
_cell.length_c   1.000
_cell.angle_alpha   90.00
_cell.angle_beta   90.00
_cell.angle_gamma   90.00
#
_symmetry.space_group_name_H-M   'P 1'
#
loop_
_entity.id
_entity.type
_entity.pdbx_description
1 polymer ?
#
loop_
_entity_poly.entity_id
_entity_poly.type
_entity_poly.pdbx_seq_one_letter_code
_entity_poly.pdbx_strand_id
1 'polypeptide(L)'
;SGCIFRNITDADAIRLFTPNLTTSTGYIIEKLGLKGQRIGGAQISEKHANYILNTNNAKASDVLKLINLVKQKAKENLDLDLKEEIFYVGDFESG
;
A
#
# COMPACT_ATOMS: atom_id res chain seq x y z
N SER A 1 -5.72 2.52 12.31
CA SER A 1 -4.96 2.50 11.08
C SER A 1 -5.87 2.82 9.92
N GLY A 2 -5.43 3.65 9.02
CA GLY A 2 -6.18 4.00 7.83
C GLY A 2 -5.58 3.37 6.59
N CYS A 3 -6.18 3.65 5.44
CA CYS A 3 -5.63 3.22 4.17
C CYS A 3 -4.30 3.90 3.93
N ILE A 4 -3.38 3.18 3.31
CA ILE A 4 -2.05 3.73 2.99
C ILE A 4 -2.16 4.74 1.86
N PHE A 5 -2.88 4.38 0.81
CA PHE A 5 -2.98 5.17 -0.40
C PHE A 5 -4.41 5.54 -0.72
N ARG A 6 -4.57 6.64 -1.44
CA ARG A 6 -5.87 6.98 -2.04
C ARG A 6 -6.22 5.94 -3.08
N ASN A 7 -7.50 5.82 -3.38
CA ASN A 7 -7.94 5.01 -4.51
C ASN A 7 -7.33 5.55 -5.79
N ILE A 8 -7.12 4.67 -6.75
CA ILE A 8 -6.66 5.09 -8.08
C ILE A 8 -7.77 5.86 -8.78
N THR A 9 -7.43 6.58 -9.84
CA THR A 9 -8.42 7.34 -10.59
C THR A 9 -9.22 6.43 -11.51
N ASP A 10 -10.39 6.91 -11.94
CA ASP A 10 -11.18 6.19 -12.94
C ASP A 10 -10.38 6.02 -14.24
N ALA A 11 -9.61 7.03 -14.62
CA ALA A 11 -8.78 6.95 -15.81
C ALA A 11 -7.76 5.80 -15.70
N ASP A 12 -7.13 5.67 -14.53
CA ASP A 12 -6.18 4.57 -14.31
C ASP A 12 -6.87 3.21 -14.30
N ALA A 13 -8.06 3.13 -13.71
CA ALA A 13 -8.84 1.89 -13.70
C ALA A 13 -9.18 1.45 -15.13
N ILE A 14 -9.52 2.39 -15.98
CA ILE A 14 -9.81 2.12 -17.39
C ILE A 14 -8.54 1.67 -18.10
N ARG A 15 -7.45 2.41 -17.93
CA ARG A 15 -6.15 2.10 -18.55
C ARG A 15 -5.66 0.71 -18.18
N LEU A 16 -5.80 0.35 -16.91
CA LEU A 16 -5.34 -0.94 -16.40
C LEU A 16 -6.37 -2.05 -16.59
N PHE A 17 -7.56 -1.69 -16.99
CA PHE A 17 -8.67 -2.62 -17.20
C PHE A 17 -8.94 -3.46 -15.96
N THR A 18 -9.09 -2.78 -14.83
CA THR A 18 -9.33 -3.48 -13.56
C THR A 18 -10.71 -4.16 -13.58
N PRO A 19 -10.90 -5.24 -12.78
CA PRO A 19 -12.20 -5.92 -12.73
C PRO A 19 -13.30 -4.95 -12.31
N ASN A 20 -14.38 -4.93 -13.07
CA ASN A 20 -15.51 -4.01 -12.84
C ASN A 20 -15.06 -2.56 -12.72
N LEU A 21 -13.92 -2.21 -13.33
CA LEU A 21 -13.31 -0.89 -13.28
C LEU A 21 -13.13 -0.39 -11.85
N THR A 22 -12.77 -1.30 -10.95
CA THR A 22 -12.55 -0.92 -9.54
C THR A 22 -11.41 0.09 -9.44
N THR A 23 -11.58 1.06 -8.54
CA THR A 23 -10.56 2.04 -8.20
C THR A 23 -9.84 1.67 -6.91
N SER A 24 -10.05 0.48 -6.39
CA SER A 24 -9.45 0.03 -5.13
C SER A 24 -7.94 -0.13 -5.25
N THR A 25 -7.18 0.65 -4.50
CA THR A 25 -5.73 0.48 -4.43
C THR A 25 -5.37 -0.83 -3.75
N GLY A 26 -6.23 -1.33 -2.86
CA GLY A 26 -6.03 -2.65 -2.27
C GLY A 26 -5.95 -3.75 -3.32
N TYR A 27 -6.81 -3.68 -4.33
CA TYR A 27 -6.74 -4.60 -5.46
C TYR A 27 -5.39 -4.51 -6.17
N ILE A 28 -4.91 -3.27 -6.39
CA ILE A 28 -3.62 -3.05 -7.07
C ILE A 28 -2.47 -3.68 -6.28
N ILE A 29 -2.44 -3.46 -4.97
CA ILE A 29 -1.39 -4.01 -4.10
C ILE A 29 -1.44 -5.53 -4.11
N GLU A 30 -2.62 -6.10 -4.07
CA GLU A 30 -2.80 -7.54 -4.15
C GLU A 30 -2.30 -8.09 -5.50
N LYS A 31 -2.66 -7.41 -6.60
CA LYS A 31 -2.22 -7.80 -7.93
C LYS A 31 -0.70 -7.76 -8.06
N LEU A 32 -0.04 -6.84 -7.37
CA LEU A 32 1.41 -6.74 -7.36
C LEU A 32 2.08 -7.82 -6.49
N GLY A 33 1.27 -8.63 -5.79
CA GLY A 33 1.79 -9.71 -4.97
C GLY A 33 2.38 -9.24 -3.64
N LEU A 34 1.96 -8.10 -3.14
CA LEU A 34 2.55 -7.49 -1.95
C LEU A 34 1.75 -7.69 -0.66
N LYS A 35 0.62 -8.40 -0.72
CA LYS A 35 -0.13 -8.74 0.50
C LYS A 35 0.77 -9.55 1.42
N GLY A 36 0.79 -9.18 2.69
CA GLY A 36 1.59 -9.90 3.67
C GLY A 36 3.06 -9.53 3.69
N GLN A 37 3.52 -8.67 2.78
CA GLN A 37 4.91 -8.25 2.74
C GLN A 37 5.31 -7.57 4.04
N ARG A 38 6.46 -7.94 4.58
CA ARG A 38 6.98 -7.39 5.83
C ARG A 38 8.28 -6.64 5.61
N ILE A 39 8.44 -5.57 6.39
CA ILE A 39 9.74 -4.92 6.59
C ILE A 39 9.82 -4.56 8.07
N GLY A 40 10.81 -5.08 8.76
CA GLY A 40 10.90 -4.91 10.21
C GLY A 40 9.64 -5.40 10.89
N GLY A 41 9.04 -4.58 11.75
CA GLY A 41 7.81 -4.91 12.43
C GLY A 41 6.54 -4.50 11.69
N ALA A 42 6.66 -3.96 10.49
CA ALA A 42 5.52 -3.52 9.70
C ALA A 42 5.14 -4.57 8.65
N GLN A 43 3.87 -4.73 8.41
CA GLN A 43 3.38 -5.72 7.45
C GLN A 43 2.17 -5.18 6.69
N ILE A 44 2.16 -5.40 5.37
CA ILE A 44 0.97 -5.13 4.57
C ILE A 44 -0.07 -6.18 4.92
N SER A 45 -1.27 -5.74 5.28
CA SER A 45 -2.34 -6.64 5.71
C SER A 45 -2.69 -7.66 4.63
N GLU A 46 -2.89 -8.90 5.05
CA GLU A 46 -3.34 -9.96 4.15
C GLU A 46 -4.84 -9.90 3.86
N LYS A 47 -5.59 -9.21 4.72
CA LYS A 47 -7.04 -9.06 4.51
C LYS A 47 -7.37 -7.83 3.68
N HIS A 48 -6.70 -6.72 3.98
CA HIS A 48 -6.94 -5.44 3.31
C HIS A 48 -5.59 -4.88 2.89
N ALA A 49 -5.21 -5.16 1.66
CA ALA A 49 -3.85 -4.87 1.21
C ALA A 49 -3.47 -3.38 1.23
N ASN A 50 -4.45 -2.48 1.36
CA ASN A 50 -4.16 -1.05 1.48
C ASN A 50 -4.00 -0.60 2.94
N TYR A 51 -3.67 -1.53 3.84
CA TYR A 51 -3.42 -1.23 5.25
C TYR A 51 -2.09 -1.80 5.67
N ILE A 52 -1.41 -1.10 6.60
CA ILE A 52 -0.19 -1.61 7.22
C ILE A 52 -0.46 -1.90 8.69
N LEU A 53 0.00 -3.06 9.13
CA LEU A 53 -0.14 -3.52 10.49
C LEU A 53 1.19 -3.40 11.23
N ASN A 54 1.11 -3.08 12.51
CA ASN A 54 2.26 -3.15 13.41
C ASN A 54 2.24 -4.55 14.05
N THR A 55 3.11 -5.43 13.58
CA THR A 55 3.12 -6.82 14.05
C THR A 55 4.19 -7.08 15.09
N ASN A 56 5.21 -6.21 15.19
CA ASN A 56 6.32 -6.42 16.12
C ASN A 56 7.14 -5.15 16.29
N ASN A 57 6.63 -4.21 17.06
CA ASN A 57 7.33 -2.95 17.36
C ASN A 57 7.84 -2.24 16.10
N ALA A 58 6.95 -2.08 15.13
CA ALA A 58 7.31 -1.43 13.87
C ALA A 58 7.75 0.02 14.12
N LYS A 59 8.78 0.42 13.40
CA LYS A 59 9.25 1.80 13.40
C LYS A 59 8.65 2.56 12.22
N ALA A 60 8.62 3.88 12.33
CA ALA A 60 8.16 4.71 11.23
C ALA A 60 8.98 4.44 9.97
N SER A 61 10.28 4.19 10.11
CA SER A 61 11.13 3.86 8.97
C SER A 61 10.73 2.56 8.28
N ASP A 62 10.23 1.57 9.04
CA ASP A 62 9.74 0.32 8.47
C ASP A 62 8.52 0.56 7.59
N VAL A 63 7.60 1.41 8.09
CA VAL A 63 6.39 1.78 7.36
C VAL A 63 6.75 2.52 6.07
N LEU A 64 7.68 3.48 6.17
CA LEU A 64 8.11 4.24 5.00
C LEU A 64 8.75 3.34 3.95
N LYS A 65 9.53 2.36 4.36
CA LYS A 65 10.13 1.40 3.43
C LYS A 65 9.07 0.57 2.71
N LEU A 66 8.04 0.14 3.43
CA LEU A 66 6.93 -0.59 2.79
C LEU A 66 6.19 0.29 1.79
N ILE A 67 5.90 1.54 2.16
CA ILE A 67 5.23 2.48 1.27
C ILE A 67 6.05 2.68 0.00
N ASN A 68 7.35 2.89 0.15
CA ASN A 68 8.22 3.09 -1.00
C ASN A 68 8.31 1.85 -1.87
N LEU A 69 8.32 0.67 -1.26
CA LEU A 69 8.31 -0.58 -2.01
C LEU A 69 7.06 -0.70 -2.88
N VAL A 70 5.89 -0.40 -2.31
CA VAL A 70 4.63 -0.47 -3.05
C VAL A 70 4.62 0.54 -4.18
N LYS A 71 5.04 1.78 -3.90
CA LYS A 71 5.10 2.83 -4.93
C LYS A 71 6.03 2.44 -6.06
N GLN A 72 7.20 1.89 -5.73
CA GLN A 72 8.17 1.46 -6.72
C GLN A 72 7.61 0.34 -7.60
N LYS A 73 7.00 -0.66 -6.99
CA LYS A 73 6.44 -1.79 -7.74
C LYS A 73 5.28 -1.36 -8.64
N ALA A 74 4.42 -0.46 -8.14
CA ALA A 74 3.33 0.07 -8.95
C ALA A 74 3.86 0.83 -10.16
N LYS A 75 4.90 1.65 -9.95
CA LYS A 75 5.49 2.42 -11.04
C LYS A 75 6.16 1.51 -12.06
N GLU A 76 6.97 0.56 -11.60
CA GLU A 76 7.72 -0.34 -12.47
C GLU A 76 6.83 -1.27 -13.30
N ASN A 77 5.78 -1.78 -12.68
CA ASN A 77 4.97 -2.82 -13.31
C ASN A 77 3.71 -2.29 -14.01
N LEU A 78 3.18 -1.16 -13.54
CA LEU A 78 1.88 -0.66 -14.02
C LEU A 78 1.94 0.79 -14.49
N ASP A 79 3.11 1.42 -14.43
CA ASP A 79 3.26 2.84 -14.71
C ASP A 79 2.22 3.68 -13.94
N LEU A 80 2.05 3.33 -12.68
CA LEU A 80 1.02 3.90 -11.82
C LEU A 80 1.67 4.63 -10.66
N ASP A 81 1.29 5.90 -10.48
CA ASP A 81 1.77 6.72 -9.37
C ASP A 81 0.74 6.70 -8.25
N LEU A 82 1.01 5.92 -7.21
CA LEU A 82 0.13 5.85 -6.05
C LEU A 82 0.32 7.08 -5.17
N LYS A 83 -0.79 7.60 -4.65
CA LYS A 83 -0.79 8.79 -3.80
C LYS A 83 -1.13 8.40 -2.37
N GLU A 84 -0.26 8.77 -1.45
CA GLU A 84 -0.44 8.46 -0.05
C GLU A 84 -1.59 9.24 0.57
N GLU A 85 -2.33 8.58 1.43
CA GLU A 85 -3.42 9.21 2.17
C GLU A 85 -3.22 9.11 3.68
N ILE A 86 -2.09 8.60 4.08
CA ILE A 86 -1.84 8.16 5.40
C ILE A 86 -1.71 9.21 6.46
N PHE A 87 -2.13 8.81 7.64
CA PHE A 87 -1.77 9.48 8.86
C PHE A 87 -1.04 8.49 9.75
N TYR A 88 0.23 8.77 10.05
CA TYR A 88 0.97 7.95 10.98
C TYR A 88 0.51 8.29 12.39
N VAL A 89 -0.42 7.53 12.90
CA VAL A 89 -0.95 7.80 14.22
C VAL A 89 -0.62 6.65 15.14
N GLY A 90 0.01 7.00 16.21
CA GLY A 90 0.02 6.22 17.41
C GLY A 90 0.96 5.04 17.48
N ASP A 91 0.76 4.00 16.75
CA ASP A 91 1.32 2.69 17.09
C ASP A 91 2.71 2.38 16.58
N PHE A 92 3.39 3.34 15.97
CA PHE A 92 4.71 3.08 15.40
C PHE A 92 5.79 3.85 16.16
N GLU A 93 6.91 3.19 16.40
CA GLU A 93 8.05 3.83 17.05
C GLU A 93 8.77 4.74 16.08
N SER A 94 9.40 5.81 16.63
CA SER A 94 10.23 6.69 15.83
C SER A 94 11.47 5.93 15.34
N GLY A 95 11.90 6.26 14.14
CA GLY A 95 13.11 5.62 13.68
C GLY A 95 13.42 5.76 12.21
#